data_60850c7b787e47deea76b82e8277a3e8
#
_entry.id   60850c7b787e47deea76b82e8277a3e8
#
_cell.length_a   1.000
_cell.length_b   1.000
_cell.length_c   1.000
_cell.angle_alpha   90.00
_cell.angle_beta   90.00
_cell.angle_gamma   90.00
#
_symmetry.space_group_name_H-M   'P 1'
#
loop_
_entity.id
_entity.type
_entity.pdbx_description
1 polymer ?
#
loop_
_entity_poly.entity_id
_entity_poly.type
_entity_poly.pdbx_seq_one_letter_code
_entity_poly.pdbx_strand_id
1 'polypeptide(L)'
;MILPSEKSATDVAAQCFLNALIRETKDWQLAEYPPDELIIPLDEQKSLHFRVAYFSPTQHHRFAFPAHLVTASGSYPVDFTTLSRLIIDKLRHQLFLPVPLCETFHQRVLESYAHTQQTIDARHDWAILREKALNFGEAEQALLTGHAFHPAPKSHEPFNRQEAERYLPDMAPHFPLRWFSVDKTQIAGESLHLNLQQRLTRFAAENAPQLLNELSDNQWLFPLHPWQGEYLL
;
A
#
# COMPACT_ATOMS: atom_id res chain seq x y z
N MET A 1 -5.92 7.41 11.73
CA MET A 1 -5.96 6.09 11.08
C MET A 1 -7.42 5.73 10.85
N ILE A 2 -7.80 5.35 9.63
CA ILE A 2 -9.17 4.93 9.30
C ILE A 2 -9.28 3.46 9.69
N LEU A 3 -10.34 3.10 10.41
CA LEU A 3 -10.51 1.75 10.93
C LEU A 3 -11.19 0.85 9.89
N PRO A 4 -10.62 -0.31 9.55
CA PRO A 4 -11.23 -1.22 8.59
C PRO A 4 -12.65 -1.70 8.95
N SER A 5 -13.00 -1.85 10.24
CA SER A 5 -14.34 -2.36 10.65
C SER A 5 -15.50 -1.42 10.38
N GLU A 6 -15.21 -0.14 10.19
CA GLU A 6 -16.23 0.86 9.96
C GLU A 6 -16.27 1.32 8.50
N LYS A 7 -15.34 0.81 7.67
CA LYS A 7 -15.18 1.26 6.29
C LYS A 7 -14.93 0.10 5.34
N SER A 8 -15.56 0.19 4.19
CA SER A 8 -15.30 -0.72 3.08
C SER A 8 -13.91 -0.49 2.47
N ALA A 9 -13.41 -1.45 1.71
CA ALA A 9 -12.18 -1.27 0.93
C ALA A 9 -12.29 -0.11 -0.05
N THR A 10 -13.49 0.15 -0.57
CA THR A 10 -13.81 1.33 -1.39
C THR A 10 -13.50 2.61 -0.66
N ASP A 11 -13.97 2.75 0.60
CA ASP A 11 -13.73 3.96 1.40
C ASP A 11 -12.24 4.18 1.64
N VAL A 12 -11.49 3.13 1.96
CA VAL A 12 -10.04 3.21 2.23
C VAL A 12 -9.28 3.60 0.97
N ALA A 13 -9.49 2.88 -0.14
CA ALA A 13 -8.79 3.12 -1.40
C ALA A 13 -9.10 4.51 -1.96
N ALA A 14 -10.38 4.89 -1.98
CA ALA A 14 -10.81 6.20 -2.46
C ALA A 14 -10.29 7.33 -1.57
N GLN A 15 -10.22 7.12 -0.25
CA GLN A 15 -9.66 8.08 0.69
C GLN A 15 -8.17 8.36 0.42
N CYS A 16 -7.36 7.31 0.22
CA CYS A 16 -5.93 7.44 -0.09
C CYS A 16 -5.73 8.11 -1.46
N PHE A 17 -6.50 7.68 -2.47
CA PHE A 17 -6.45 8.23 -3.82
C PHE A 17 -6.80 9.73 -3.85
N LEU A 18 -7.89 10.13 -3.21
CA LEU A 18 -8.32 11.53 -3.16
C LEU A 18 -7.37 12.42 -2.36
N ASN A 19 -6.88 11.97 -1.20
CA ASN A 19 -5.92 12.74 -0.42
C ASN A 19 -4.60 12.94 -1.18
N ALA A 20 -4.14 11.93 -1.92
CA ALA A 20 -2.97 12.08 -2.80
C ALA A 20 -3.23 13.12 -3.90
N LEU A 21 -4.40 13.04 -4.57
CA LEU A 21 -4.79 13.97 -5.63
C LEU A 21 -4.88 15.41 -5.13
N ILE A 22 -5.61 15.65 -4.04
CA ILE A 22 -5.84 17.00 -3.48
C ILE A 22 -4.53 17.65 -3.07
N ARG A 23 -3.58 16.87 -2.58
CA ARG A 23 -2.27 17.35 -2.19
C ARG A 23 -1.42 17.79 -3.39
N GLU A 24 -1.51 17.06 -4.49
CA GLU A 24 -0.67 17.28 -5.68
C GLU A 24 -1.30 18.21 -6.72
N THR A 25 -2.63 18.41 -6.66
CA THR A 25 -3.34 19.23 -7.63
C THR A 25 -4.03 20.42 -6.94
N LYS A 26 -4.33 21.47 -7.72
CA LYS A 26 -5.08 22.65 -7.26
C LYS A 26 -6.43 22.79 -7.93
N ASP A 27 -6.84 21.81 -8.70
CA ASP A 27 -8.05 21.85 -9.55
C ASP A 27 -9.31 21.37 -8.85
N TRP A 28 -9.40 21.62 -7.55
CA TRP A 28 -10.56 21.28 -6.73
C TRP A 28 -11.10 22.54 -6.04
N GLN A 29 -12.37 22.49 -5.74
CA GLN A 29 -13.08 23.58 -5.09
C GLN A 29 -13.73 23.08 -3.81
N LEU A 30 -13.75 23.91 -2.79
CA LEU A 30 -14.52 23.70 -1.57
C LEU A 30 -15.76 24.57 -1.64
N ALA A 31 -16.94 24.01 -1.34
CA ALA A 31 -18.19 24.76 -1.43
C ALA A 31 -18.25 25.93 -0.44
N GLU A 32 -17.82 25.70 0.81
CA GLU A 32 -17.80 26.69 1.88
C GLU A 32 -16.66 26.42 2.88
N TYR A 33 -16.53 27.27 3.93
CA TYR A 33 -15.57 26.99 4.99
C TYR A 33 -16.28 27.00 6.37
N PRO A 34 -16.20 25.92 7.21
CA PRO A 34 -15.54 24.66 6.93
C PRO A 34 -16.23 23.93 5.77
N PRO A 35 -15.47 23.31 4.86
CA PRO A 35 -16.05 22.70 3.67
C PRO A 35 -16.83 21.45 4.04
N ASP A 36 -18.06 21.36 3.56
CA ASP A 36 -18.90 20.17 3.62
C ASP A 36 -18.91 19.39 2.32
N GLU A 37 -18.46 20.01 1.23
CA GLU A 37 -18.36 19.41 -0.08
C GLU A 37 -17.03 19.76 -0.77
N LEU A 38 -16.42 18.76 -1.41
CA LEU A 38 -15.31 18.89 -2.35
C LEU A 38 -15.82 18.66 -3.76
N ILE A 39 -15.52 19.56 -4.67
CA ILE A 39 -15.90 19.49 -6.07
C ILE A 39 -14.64 19.38 -6.93
N ILE A 40 -14.58 18.36 -7.79
CA ILE A 40 -13.53 18.18 -8.80
C ILE A 40 -14.17 18.38 -10.18
N PRO A 41 -13.97 19.52 -10.84
CA PRO A 41 -14.43 19.72 -12.22
C PRO A 41 -13.72 18.73 -13.14
N LEU A 42 -14.45 18.00 -13.96
CA LEU A 42 -13.89 17.10 -15.00
C LEU A 42 -13.75 17.81 -16.34
N ASP A 43 -14.82 18.52 -16.73
CA ASP A 43 -14.89 19.37 -17.90
C ASP A 43 -15.92 20.50 -17.66
N GLU A 44 -16.32 21.23 -18.69
CA GLU A 44 -17.29 22.36 -18.59
C GLU A 44 -18.71 21.91 -18.17
N GLN A 45 -19.06 20.62 -18.33
CA GLN A 45 -20.40 20.08 -18.11
C GLN A 45 -20.48 19.01 -17.02
N LYS A 46 -19.33 18.55 -16.51
CA LYS A 46 -19.28 17.44 -15.58
C LYS A 46 -18.34 17.74 -14.40
N SER A 47 -18.76 17.33 -13.22
CA SER A 47 -17.96 17.41 -12.01
C SER A 47 -18.19 16.20 -11.10
N LEU A 48 -17.18 15.86 -10.30
CA LEU A 48 -17.31 14.89 -9.22
C LEU A 48 -17.52 15.63 -7.90
N HIS A 49 -18.52 15.20 -7.16
CA HIS A 49 -18.90 15.77 -5.87
C HIS A 49 -18.68 14.77 -4.74
N PHE A 50 -18.04 15.20 -3.68
CA PHE A 50 -17.71 14.42 -2.50
C PHE A 50 -18.15 15.15 -1.24
N ARG A 51 -18.95 14.52 -0.41
CA ARG A 51 -19.22 15.04 0.92
C ARG A 51 -17.98 14.93 1.80
N VAL A 52 -17.56 16.03 2.42
CA VAL A 52 -16.45 16.09 3.37
C VAL A 52 -16.95 15.73 4.75
N ALA A 53 -16.62 14.53 5.24
CA ALA A 53 -16.96 14.10 6.60
C ALA A 53 -16.04 14.70 7.67
N TYR A 54 -14.80 15.03 7.31
CA TYR A 54 -13.84 15.71 8.17
C TYR A 54 -12.82 16.45 7.33
N PHE A 55 -12.73 17.75 7.53
CA PHE A 55 -11.68 18.57 6.92
C PHE A 55 -10.47 18.67 7.85
N SER A 56 -9.31 18.24 7.36
CA SER A 56 -8.06 18.20 8.13
C SER A 56 -7.13 19.33 7.72
N PRO A 57 -6.64 20.16 8.66
CA PRO A 57 -5.60 21.16 8.37
C PRO A 57 -4.28 20.55 7.87
N THR A 58 -4.04 19.29 8.18
CA THR A 58 -2.86 18.52 7.73
C THR A 58 -3.13 17.68 6.49
N GLN A 59 -4.22 17.96 5.75
CA GLN A 59 -4.62 17.30 4.51
C GLN A 59 -5.05 15.84 4.62
N HIS A 60 -5.24 15.30 5.83
CA HIS A 60 -5.85 13.99 6.06
C HIS A 60 -7.37 14.10 6.05
N HIS A 61 -7.95 14.59 4.95
CA HIS A 61 -9.39 14.74 4.83
C HIS A 61 -10.10 13.38 4.88
N ARG A 62 -11.35 13.38 5.35
CA ARG A 62 -12.24 12.22 5.27
C ARG A 62 -13.44 12.56 4.41
N PHE A 63 -13.69 11.70 3.42
CA PHE A 63 -14.82 11.83 2.51
C PHE A 63 -15.85 10.76 2.82
N ALA A 64 -17.11 11.09 2.66
CA ALA A 64 -18.21 10.13 2.71
C ALA A 64 -18.53 9.65 1.29
N PHE A 65 -18.72 8.35 1.13
CA PHE A 65 -19.06 7.72 -0.13
C PHE A 65 -20.53 7.27 -0.14
N PRO A 66 -21.15 7.11 -1.34
CA PRO A 66 -20.57 7.23 -2.66
C PRO A 66 -20.27 8.67 -3.05
N ALA A 67 -19.29 8.86 -3.95
CA ALA A 67 -19.12 10.09 -4.70
C ALA A 67 -20.22 10.22 -5.76
N HIS A 68 -20.49 11.42 -6.24
CA HIS A 68 -21.50 11.66 -7.28
C HIS A 68 -20.89 12.33 -8.48
N LEU A 69 -21.20 11.77 -9.66
CA LEU A 69 -20.97 12.44 -10.95
C LEU A 69 -22.17 13.36 -11.22
N VAL A 70 -21.91 14.65 -11.27
CA VAL A 70 -22.92 15.67 -11.60
C VAL A 70 -22.74 16.07 -13.07
N THR A 71 -23.85 16.07 -13.80
CA THR A 71 -23.93 16.43 -15.22
C THR A 71 -25.16 17.29 -15.48
N ALA A 72 -25.31 17.81 -16.69
CA ALA A 72 -26.54 18.52 -17.08
C ALA A 72 -27.82 17.67 -16.95
N SER A 73 -27.71 16.35 -17.02
CA SER A 73 -28.85 15.40 -16.94
C SER A 73 -29.16 14.94 -15.51
N GLY A 74 -28.32 15.26 -14.52
CA GLY A 74 -28.55 14.90 -13.12
C GLY A 74 -27.29 14.50 -12.37
N SER A 75 -27.51 13.95 -11.16
CA SER A 75 -26.47 13.51 -10.23
C SER A 75 -26.57 11.99 -10.06
N TYR A 76 -25.45 11.29 -10.24
CA TYR A 76 -25.39 9.82 -10.25
C TYR A 76 -24.27 9.33 -9.30
N PRO A 77 -24.54 8.36 -8.42
CA PRO A 77 -23.48 7.78 -7.60
C PRO A 77 -22.49 7.02 -8.49
N VAL A 78 -21.20 7.12 -8.17
CA VAL A 78 -20.13 6.42 -8.88
C VAL A 78 -19.35 5.53 -7.93
N ASP A 79 -18.96 4.35 -8.42
CA ASP A 79 -18.04 3.45 -7.72
C ASP A 79 -16.58 3.91 -7.84
N PHE A 80 -15.70 3.24 -7.11
CA PHE A 80 -14.28 3.61 -7.09
C PHE A 80 -13.59 3.40 -8.44
N THR A 81 -13.97 2.38 -9.19
CA THR A 81 -13.40 2.10 -10.52
C THR A 81 -13.74 3.22 -11.50
N THR A 82 -14.99 3.65 -11.52
CA THR A 82 -15.45 4.77 -12.35
C THR A 82 -14.82 6.09 -11.91
N LEU A 83 -14.81 6.35 -10.61
CA LEU A 83 -14.22 7.55 -10.01
C LEU A 83 -12.74 7.70 -10.38
N SER A 84 -11.94 6.66 -10.16
CA SER A 84 -10.51 6.69 -10.44
C SER A 84 -10.23 6.86 -11.94
N ARG A 85 -11.03 6.22 -12.81
CA ARG A 85 -10.94 6.37 -14.27
C ARG A 85 -11.21 7.81 -14.68
N LEU A 86 -12.31 8.42 -14.23
CA LEU A 86 -12.67 9.79 -14.58
C LEU A 86 -11.58 10.80 -14.18
N ILE A 87 -11.00 10.65 -13.00
CA ILE A 87 -9.92 11.51 -12.52
C ILE A 87 -8.64 11.31 -13.34
N ILE A 88 -8.26 10.07 -13.62
CA ILE A 88 -7.07 9.77 -14.43
C ILE A 88 -7.23 10.30 -15.86
N ASP A 89 -8.41 10.17 -16.46
CA ASP A 89 -8.70 10.72 -17.79
C ASP A 89 -8.62 12.25 -17.79
N LYS A 90 -9.14 12.92 -16.76
CA LYS A 90 -8.95 14.36 -16.59
C LYS A 90 -7.46 14.73 -16.55
N LEU A 91 -6.66 14.08 -15.69
CA LEU A 91 -5.23 14.33 -15.59
C LEU A 91 -4.50 14.05 -16.92
N ARG A 92 -4.89 13.00 -17.62
CA ARG A 92 -4.33 12.68 -18.94
C ARG A 92 -4.52 13.83 -19.92
N HIS A 93 -5.70 14.43 -19.97
CA HIS A 93 -5.98 15.56 -20.85
C HIS A 93 -5.25 16.83 -20.42
N GLN A 94 -5.23 17.13 -19.14
CA GLN A 94 -4.58 18.34 -18.61
C GLN A 94 -3.04 18.31 -18.76
N LEU A 95 -2.43 17.15 -18.56
CA LEU A 95 -0.98 16.97 -18.55
C LEU A 95 -0.44 16.38 -19.87
N PHE A 96 -1.29 16.17 -20.87
CA PHE A 96 -0.94 15.56 -22.15
C PHE A 96 -0.22 14.21 -22.02
N LEU A 97 -0.67 13.37 -21.08
CA LEU A 97 -0.02 12.09 -20.81
C LEU A 97 -0.36 11.04 -21.87
N PRO A 98 0.58 10.12 -22.19
CA PRO A 98 0.32 8.99 -23.07
C PRO A 98 -0.76 8.04 -22.52
N VAL A 99 -1.64 7.56 -23.39
CA VAL A 99 -2.71 6.60 -22.99
C VAL A 99 -2.14 5.36 -22.29
N PRO A 100 -1.08 4.68 -22.80
CA PRO A 100 -0.54 3.49 -22.12
C PRO A 100 -0.07 3.75 -20.68
N LEU A 101 0.51 4.93 -20.41
CA LEU A 101 0.94 5.31 -19.07
C LEU A 101 -0.27 5.41 -18.11
N CYS A 102 -1.34 6.05 -18.56
CA CYS A 102 -2.58 6.21 -17.78
C CYS A 102 -3.28 4.87 -17.52
N GLU A 103 -3.30 3.98 -18.52
CA GLU A 103 -3.84 2.62 -18.38
C GLU A 103 -3.04 1.82 -17.35
N THR A 104 -1.71 1.82 -17.44
CA THR A 104 -0.83 1.16 -16.46
C THR A 104 -1.05 1.72 -15.05
N PHE A 105 -1.14 3.04 -14.91
CA PHE A 105 -1.40 3.67 -13.62
C PHE A 105 -2.77 3.31 -13.06
N HIS A 106 -3.83 3.34 -13.90
CA HIS A 106 -5.17 2.92 -13.47
C HIS A 106 -5.20 1.46 -13.04
N GLN A 107 -4.52 0.58 -13.77
CA GLN A 107 -4.40 -0.83 -13.39
C GLN A 107 -3.78 -0.98 -11.98
N ARG A 108 -2.69 -0.26 -11.68
CA ARG A 108 -2.07 -0.25 -10.34
C ARG A 108 -3.02 0.26 -9.25
N VAL A 109 -3.83 1.27 -9.55
CA VAL A 109 -4.86 1.77 -8.62
C VAL A 109 -5.90 0.69 -8.31
N LEU A 110 -6.36 -0.05 -9.34
CA LEU A 110 -7.33 -1.13 -9.16
C LEU A 110 -6.73 -2.35 -8.46
N GLU A 111 -5.47 -2.69 -8.72
CA GLU A 111 -4.75 -3.75 -7.99
C GLU A 111 -4.60 -3.39 -6.50
N SER A 112 -4.23 -2.14 -6.21
CA SER A 112 -4.17 -1.64 -4.83
C SER A 112 -5.53 -1.72 -4.13
N TYR A 113 -6.61 -1.40 -4.84
CA TYR A 113 -7.97 -1.54 -4.32
C TYR A 113 -8.33 -3.00 -4.03
N ALA A 114 -8.07 -3.90 -4.97
CA ALA A 114 -8.33 -5.33 -4.81
C ALA A 114 -7.53 -5.92 -3.63
N HIS A 115 -6.25 -5.53 -3.48
CA HIS A 115 -5.43 -5.96 -2.36
C HIS A 115 -5.93 -5.39 -1.02
N THR A 116 -6.37 -4.13 -0.99
CA THR A 116 -7.01 -3.54 0.20
C THR A 116 -8.24 -4.35 0.61
N GLN A 117 -9.08 -4.75 -0.34
CA GLN A 117 -10.25 -5.60 -0.09
C GLN A 117 -9.83 -6.95 0.49
N GLN A 118 -8.85 -7.61 -0.14
CA GLN A 118 -8.32 -8.88 0.33
C GLN A 118 -7.78 -8.81 1.76
N THR A 119 -7.02 -7.75 2.08
CA THR A 119 -6.48 -7.54 3.42
C THR A 119 -7.59 -7.33 4.45
N ILE A 120 -8.60 -6.52 4.15
CA ILE A 120 -9.74 -6.26 5.04
C ILE A 120 -10.54 -7.54 5.28
N ASP A 121 -10.76 -8.34 4.24
CA ASP A 121 -11.51 -9.60 4.33
C ASP A 121 -10.76 -10.69 5.12
N ALA A 122 -9.43 -10.72 5.01
CA ALA A 122 -8.59 -11.72 5.67
C ALA A 122 -8.26 -11.37 7.14
N ARG A 123 -8.17 -10.08 7.48
CA ARG A 123 -7.69 -9.61 8.79
C ARG A 123 -8.86 -9.22 9.70
N HIS A 124 -9.25 -10.17 10.56
CA HIS A 124 -10.29 -9.95 11.58
C HIS A 124 -9.73 -9.53 12.95
N ASP A 125 -8.41 -9.56 13.11
CA ASP A 125 -7.69 -9.28 14.37
C ASP A 125 -7.35 -7.80 14.58
N TRP A 126 -7.59 -6.94 13.62
CA TRP A 126 -7.18 -5.53 13.63
C TRP A 126 -7.76 -4.74 14.83
N ALA A 127 -8.95 -5.08 15.32
CA ALA A 127 -9.54 -4.46 16.51
C ALA A 127 -8.68 -4.74 17.76
N ILE A 128 -8.19 -5.98 17.89
CA ILE A 128 -7.31 -6.42 18.99
C ILE A 128 -5.94 -5.71 18.91
N LEU A 129 -5.42 -5.53 17.70
CA LEU A 129 -4.13 -4.88 17.49
C LEU A 129 -4.10 -3.41 17.94
N ARG A 130 -5.26 -2.76 18.07
CA ARG A 130 -5.37 -1.38 18.57
C ARG A 130 -5.29 -1.25 20.08
N GLU A 131 -5.68 -2.27 20.80
CA GLU A 131 -5.87 -2.22 22.26
C GLU A 131 -4.64 -2.70 23.04
N LYS A 132 -3.65 -3.27 22.36
CA LYS A 132 -2.43 -3.77 22.98
C LYS A 132 -1.17 -3.03 22.53
N ALA A 133 -0.13 -3.06 23.37
CA ALA A 133 1.20 -2.67 22.93
C ALA A 133 1.73 -3.72 21.93
N LEU A 134 2.07 -3.27 20.73
CA LEU A 134 2.57 -4.11 19.65
C LEU A 134 4.10 -4.20 19.71
N ASN A 135 4.66 -5.38 19.47
CA ASN A 135 6.07 -5.50 19.12
C ASN A 135 6.28 -5.03 17.66
N PHE A 136 7.55 -4.96 17.22
CA PHE A 136 7.88 -4.45 15.88
C PHE A 136 7.18 -5.24 14.76
N GLY A 137 7.22 -6.57 14.80
CA GLY A 137 6.59 -7.41 13.78
C GLY A 137 5.06 -7.23 13.73
N GLU A 138 4.41 -7.18 14.89
CA GLU A 138 2.97 -6.93 14.99
C GLU A 138 2.60 -5.52 14.48
N ALA A 139 3.43 -4.52 14.74
CA ALA A 139 3.21 -3.16 14.26
C ALA A 139 3.31 -3.08 12.72
N GLU A 140 4.31 -3.73 12.11
CA GLU A 140 4.42 -3.85 10.66
C GLU A 140 3.20 -4.57 10.04
N GLN A 141 2.76 -5.67 10.65
CA GLN A 141 1.59 -6.42 10.22
C GLN A 141 0.26 -5.68 10.42
N ALA A 142 0.24 -4.63 11.24
CA ALA A 142 -0.94 -3.81 11.49
C ALA A 142 -1.13 -2.67 10.46
N LEU A 143 -0.21 -2.47 9.53
CA LEU A 143 -0.27 -1.43 8.49
C LEU A 143 -1.21 -1.84 7.33
N LEU A 144 -2.48 -2.11 7.65
CA LEU A 144 -3.44 -2.73 6.73
C LEU A 144 -3.84 -1.84 5.55
N THR A 145 -3.79 -0.51 5.70
CA THR A 145 -4.33 0.43 4.71
C THR A 145 -3.26 1.10 3.84
N GLY A 146 -1.98 0.88 4.13
CA GLY A 146 -0.87 1.50 3.41
C GLY A 146 -0.76 3.01 3.67
N HIS A 147 -0.04 3.72 2.80
CA HIS A 147 0.26 5.14 2.94
C HIS A 147 -0.93 6.03 2.55
N ALA A 148 -1.38 6.89 3.46
CA ALA A 148 -2.60 7.69 3.30
C ALA A 148 -2.59 8.72 2.15
N PHE A 149 -1.40 9.08 1.64
CA PHE A 149 -1.20 10.03 0.53
C PHE A 149 -0.60 9.37 -0.71
N HIS A 150 -0.77 8.08 -0.88
CA HIS A 150 -0.37 7.39 -2.09
C HIS A 150 -1.62 6.93 -2.87
N PRO A 151 -1.72 7.21 -4.18
CA PRO A 151 -2.93 6.88 -4.95
C PRO A 151 -3.16 5.38 -5.12
N ALA A 152 -2.11 4.57 -4.98
CA ALA A 152 -2.15 3.11 -5.05
C ALA A 152 -1.26 2.49 -3.95
N PRO A 153 -1.60 2.67 -2.64
CA PRO A 153 -0.70 2.36 -1.52
C PRO A 153 -0.43 0.86 -1.34
N LYS A 154 -1.25 0.02 -1.93
CA LYS A 154 -1.19 -1.44 -1.82
C LYS A 154 -0.95 -2.11 -3.18
N SER A 155 -0.45 -1.39 -4.17
CA SER A 155 0.01 -2.02 -5.42
C SER A 155 1.36 -2.69 -5.20
N HIS A 156 1.49 -3.93 -5.63
CA HIS A 156 2.66 -4.77 -5.41
C HIS A 156 3.11 -5.43 -6.71
N GLU A 157 3.87 -4.71 -7.51
CA GLU A 157 4.67 -5.35 -8.51
C GLU A 157 5.90 -5.97 -7.80
N PRO A 158 6.18 -7.20 -7.94
CA PRO A 158 5.79 -8.24 -8.88
C PRO A 158 4.93 -9.37 -8.28
N PHE A 159 4.26 -9.17 -7.15
CA PHE A 159 3.51 -10.23 -6.47
C PHE A 159 2.15 -10.49 -7.13
N ASN A 160 1.86 -11.74 -7.48
CA ASN A 160 0.50 -12.18 -7.73
C ASN A 160 -0.29 -12.34 -6.42
N ARG A 161 -1.60 -12.62 -6.52
CA ARG A 161 -2.48 -12.72 -5.35
C ARG A 161 -2.01 -13.77 -4.32
N GLN A 162 -1.55 -14.95 -4.78
CA GLN A 162 -1.10 -16.02 -3.89
C GLN A 162 0.22 -15.67 -3.21
N GLU A 163 1.13 -15.03 -3.93
CA GLU A 163 2.38 -14.52 -3.37
C GLU A 163 2.13 -13.40 -2.36
N ALA A 164 1.18 -12.50 -2.63
CA ALA A 164 0.76 -11.47 -1.70
C ALA A 164 0.25 -12.08 -0.38
N GLU A 165 -0.65 -13.06 -0.44
CA GLU A 165 -1.15 -13.79 0.74
C GLU A 165 -0.01 -14.47 1.52
N ARG A 166 1.00 -14.97 0.82
CA ARG A 166 2.08 -15.75 1.40
C ARG A 166 3.21 -14.90 1.99
N TYR A 167 3.42 -13.69 1.46
CA TYR A 167 4.66 -12.96 1.74
C TYR A 167 4.46 -11.53 2.24
N LEU A 168 3.32 -10.88 2.00
CA LEU A 168 3.17 -9.48 2.40
C LEU A 168 2.85 -9.33 3.89
N PRO A 169 3.52 -8.41 4.60
CA PRO A 169 3.38 -8.25 6.06
C PRO A 169 1.95 -8.06 6.53
N ASP A 170 1.14 -7.30 5.79
CA ASP A 170 -0.25 -7.00 6.12
C ASP A 170 -1.19 -8.22 6.04
N MET A 171 -0.76 -9.31 5.43
CA MET A 171 -1.43 -10.61 5.46
C MET A 171 -1.00 -11.48 6.65
N ALA A 172 -0.10 -10.97 7.51
CA ALA A 172 0.46 -11.66 8.67
C ALA A 172 1.05 -13.06 8.36
N PRO A 173 1.85 -13.21 7.30
CA PRO A 173 2.35 -14.51 6.90
C PRO A 173 3.42 -15.04 7.86
N HIS A 174 3.57 -16.38 7.86
CA HIS A 174 4.68 -17.06 8.48
C HIS A 174 5.33 -17.96 7.43
N PHE A 175 6.61 -17.76 7.17
CA PHE A 175 7.37 -18.57 6.21
C PHE A 175 8.81 -18.80 6.69
N PRO A 176 9.42 -19.96 6.38
CA PRO A 176 10.83 -20.19 6.66
C PRO A 176 11.72 -19.37 5.72
N LEU A 177 12.80 -18.81 6.24
CA LEU A 177 13.84 -18.21 5.41
C LEU A 177 14.56 -19.28 4.60
N ARG A 178 15.03 -18.93 3.41
CA ARG A 178 15.99 -19.73 2.67
C ARG A 178 17.40 -19.33 3.09
N TRP A 179 18.28 -20.32 3.22
CA TRP A 179 19.65 -20.12 3.65
C TRP A 179 20.60 -20.50 2.55
N PHE A 180 21.59 -19.66 2.31
CA PHE A 180 22.62 -19.86 1.31
C PHE A 180 23.99 -19.81 1.97
N SER A 181 24.85 -20.77 1.65
CA SER A 181 26.27 -20.66 1.97
C SER A 181 26.94 -19.78 0.91
N VAL A 182 27.59 -18.72 1.34
CA VAL A 182 28.23 -17.73 0.47
C VAL A 182 29.69 -17.61 0.85
N ASP A 183 30.60 -17.61 -0.14
CA ASP A 183 32.02 -17.39 0.09
C ASP A 183 32.22 -15.98 0.66
N LYS A 184 33.05 -15.88 1.71
CA LYS A 184 33.34 -14.62 2.42
C LYS A 184 33.90 -13.55 1.48
N THR A 185 34.61 -13.93 0.42
CA THR A 185 35.17 -13.00 -0.56
C THR A 185 34.12 -12.35 -1.46
N GLN A 186 32.91 -12.91 -1.52
CA GLN A 186 31.77 -12.40 -2.29
C GLN A 186 30.89 -11.45 -1.49
N ILE A 187 31.19 -11.27 -0.19
CA ILE A 187 30.36 -10.44 0.70
C ILE A 187 31.13 -9.20 1.11
N ALA A 188 30.54 -8.03 0.86
CA ALA A 188 30.99 -6.76 1.38
C ALA A 188 29.84 -6.09 2.17
N GLY A 189 30.17 -5.49 3.31
CA GLY A 189 29.17 -4.78 4.11
C GLY A 189 29.71 -4.30 5.45
N GLU A 190 28.99 -3.37 6.04
CA GLU A 190 29.29 -2.75 7.34
C GLU A 190 28.08 -2.84 8.28
N SER A 191 28.32 -2.73 9.56
CA SER A 191 27.30 -2.73 10.60
C SER A 191 27.70 -1.80 11.74
N LEU A 192 26.73 -1.09 12.33
CA LEU A 192 26.95 -0.08 13.36
C LEU A 192 27.56 -0.63 14.67
N HIS A 193 27.17 -1.82 15.10
CA HIS A 193 27.50 -2.33 16.43
C HIS A 193 28.27 -3.65 16.44
N LEU A 194 28.08 -4.48 15.44
CA LEU A 194 28.76 -5.75 15.27
C LEU A 194 29.33 -5.79 13.85
N ASN A 195 30.47 -6.46 13.64
CA ASN A 195 30.87 -6.73 12.27
C ASN A 195 29.86 -7.66 11.58
N LEU A 196 29.85 -7.65 10.26
CA LEU A 196 28.87 -8.41 9.46
C LEU A 196 28.90 -9.91 9.80
N GLN A 197 30.11 -10.48 9.97
CA GLN A 197 30.27 -11.88 10.32
C GLN A 197 29.58 -12.24 11.65
N GLN A 198 29.83 -11.45 12.70
CA GLN A 198 29.21 -11.69 14.01
C GLN A 198 27.69 -11.62 13.94
N ARG A 199 27.16 -10.69 13.15
CA ARG A 199 25.72 -10.54 12.94
C ARG A 199 25.10 -11.73 12.24
N LEU A 200 25.70 -12.16 11.13
CA LEU A 200 25.24 -13.33 10.36
C LEU A 200 25.34 -14.62 11.17
N THR A 201 26.47 -14.84 11.84
CA THR A 201 26.69 -16.03 12.69
C THR A 201 25.68 -16.09 13.84
N ARG A 202 25.44 -14.96 14.53
CA ARG A 202 24.46 -14.90 15.60
C ARG A 202 23.05 -15.19 15.11
N PHE A 203 22.65 -14.55 14.03
CA PHE A 203 21.32 -14.76 13.42
C PHE A 203 21.12 -16.21 12.96
N ALA A 204 22.13 -16.81 12.34
CA ALA A 204 22.09 -18.21 11.94
C ALA A 204 22.04 -19.16 13.14
N ALA A 205 22.78 -18.88 14.22
CA ALA A 205 22.75 -19.70 15.44
C ALA A 205 21.37 -19.69 16.11
N GLU A 206 20.66 -18.56 16.05
CA GLU A 206 19.32 -18.42 16.61
C GLU A 206 18.23 -19.08 15.71
N ASN A 207 18.41 -19.14 14.38
CA ASN A 207 17.34 -19.49 13.44
C ASN A 207 17.60 -20.76 12.61
N ALA A 208 18.86 -21.18 12.45
CA ALA A 208 19.26 -22.35 11.66
C ALA A 208 20.55 -22.99 12.17
N PRO A 209 20.66 -23.34 13.48
CA PRO A 209 21.91 -23.80 14.10
C PRO A 209 22.46 -25.06 13.44
N GLN A 210 21.61 -25.95 12.93
CA GLN A 210 22.01 -27.17 12.25
C GLN A 210 22.86 -26.92 10.99
N LEU A 211 22.59 -25.84 10.25
CA LEU A 211 23.29 -25.51 9.02
C LEU A 211 24.68 -24.93 9.25
N LEU A 212 24.96 -24.41 10.45
CA LEU A 212 26.29 -23.90 10.79
C LEU A 212 27.36 -25.00 10.81
N ASN A 213 26.96 -26.23 11.15
CA ASN A 213 27.87 -27.40 11.19
C ASN A 213 28.29 -27.91 9.79
N GLU A 214 27.57 -27.48 8.76
CA GLU A 214 27.80 -27.86 7.36
C GLU A 214 28.68 -26.85 6.61
N LEU A 215 29.01 -25.73 7.23
CA LEU A 215 29.79 -24.67 6.59
C LEU A 215 31.28 -24.96 6.60
N SER A 216 31.94 -24.63 5.50
CA SER A 216 33.38 -24.52 5.45
C SER A 216 33.89 -23.22 6.06
N ASP A 217 35.17 -23.18 6.48
CA ASP A 217 35.76 -22.05 7.18
C ASP A 217 35.73 -20.73 6.42
N ASN A 218 35.62 -20.74 5.11
CA ASN A 218 35.56 -19.57 4.25
C ASN A 218 34.14 -19.16 3.87
N GLN A 219 33.10 -19.77 4.42
CA GLN A 219 31.71 -19.49 4.10
C GLN A 219 30.95 -18.83 5.26
N TRP A 220 29.92 -18.10 4.92
CA TRP A 220 28.87 -17.61 5.83
C TRP A 220 27.51 -18.09 5.37
N LEU A 221 26.57 -18.28 6.33
CA LEU A 221 25.16 -18.46 6.04
C LEU A 221 24.49 -17.09 5.85
N PHE A 222 23.80 -16.96 4.73
CA PHE A 222 23.08 -15.77 4.35
C PHE A 222 21.58 -16.08 4.27
N PRO A 223 20.72 -15.41 5.06
CA PRO A 223 19.26 -15.59 4.99
C PRO A 223 18.69 -14.81 3.83
N LEU A 224 17.81 -15.44 3.06
CA LEU A 224 17.05 -14.79 2.01
C LEU A 224 15.55 -15.01 2.21
N HIS A 225 14.79 -14.02 1.82
CA HIS A 225 13.35 -14.16 1.69
C HIS A 225 13.06 -15.28 0.65
N PRO A 226 12.08 -16.18 0.89
CA PRO A 226 11.81 -17.31 -0.02
C PRO A 226 11.58 -16.87 -1.47
N TRP A 227 10.85 -15.82 -1.68
CA TRP A 227 10.59 -15.22 -2.99
C TRP A 227 11.88 -14.80 -3.71
N GLN A 228 12.79 -14.10 -3.00
CA GLN A 228 14.10 -13.76 -3.56
C GLN A 228 14.93 -14.99 -3.90
N GLY A 229 14.87 -16.02 -3.07
CA GLY A 229 15.56 -17.30 -3.31
C GLY A 229 15.06 -18.03 -4.55
N GLU A 230 13.81 -17.86 -4.96
CA GLU A 230 13.26 -18.42 -6.20
C GLU A 230 13.76 -17.70 -7.46
N TYR A 231 14.09 -16.41 -7.35
CA TYR A 231 14.63 -15.63 -8.46
C TYR A 231 16.17 -15.73 -8.64
N LEU A 232 16.88 -16.13 -7.59
CA LEU A 232 18.35 -16.24 -7.60
C LEU A 232 18.87 -17.64 -7.95
N LEU A 233 18.00 -18.63 -8.01
CA LEU A 233 18.29 -20.01 -8.37
C LEU A 233 17.74 -20.38 -9.75
#